data_13f0690fc10660294c4369b22af87e64
#
_entry.id   13f0690fc10660294c4369b22af87e64
#
_cell.length_a   1.000
_cell.length_b   1.000
_cell.length_c   1.000
_cell.angle_alpha   90.00
_cell.angle_beta   90.00
_cell.angle_gamma   90.00
#
_symmetry.space_group_name_H-M   'P 1'
#
loop_
_entity.id
_entity.type
_entity.pdbx_description
1 polymer ?
#
loop_
_entity_poly.entity_id
_entity_poly.type
_entity_poly.pdbx_seq_one_letter_code
_entity_poly.pdbx_strand_id
1 'polypeptide(L)'
;MTMTRRNAVASLTLFAELLATGGLADAQTQTGQAAQAGPPVPPVFKHDLPNLTMDDWEVTVSYVDYAPGRVGAPHRHPGFVLAYVLEGAVIAKISGQGEEKTYTAGQMFYEQPGATHEVSKNASQTQPARLLAMIFAKKGSTLTTPVQGRGA
;
A
#
# COMPACT_ATOMS: atom_id res chain seq x y z
N MET A 1 8.64 49.05 -24.31
CA MET A 1 8.50 50.05 -23.23
C MET A 1 8.66 49.27 -21.93
N THR A 2 9.72 49.35 -21.45
CA THR A 2 10.54 50.00 -20.42
C THR A 2 10.73 49.10 -19.22
N MET A 3 11.97 48.61 -19.10
CA MET A 3 12.59 48.02 -17.90
C MET A 3 12.54 48.98 -16.71
N THR A 4 12.47 48.47 -15.49
CA THR A 4 13.12 49.12 -14.36
C THR A 4 13.70 48.08 -13.40
N ARG A 5 15.03 48.03 -13.37
CA ARG A 5 15.87 47.47 -12.32
C ARG A 5 16.02 48.48 -11.18
N ARG A 6 16.27 48.01 -9.95
CA ARG A 6 17.04 48.68 -8.87
C ARG A 6 16.63 48.06 -7.55
N ASN A 7 17.41 47.76 -6.52
CA ASN A 7 18.85 47.94 -6.30
C ASN A 7 19.25 46.99 -5.14
N ALA A 8 20.45 46.49 -5.21
CA ALA A 8 21.18 45.87 -4.11
C ALA A 8 21.67 46.96 -3.13
N VAL A 9 21.64 46.68 -1.83
CA VAL A 9 22.49 47.40 -0.86
C VAL A 9 23.15 46.35 0.04
N ALA A 10 24.45 46.24 -0.12
CA ALA A 10 25.35 45.60 0.77
C ALA A 10 25.65 46.54 1.96
N SER A 11 25.69 46.04 3.15
CA SER A 11 26.32 46.73 4.29
C SER A 11 27.23 45.78 5.04
N LEU A 12 28.48 46.07 4.91
CA LEU A 12 29.63 45.50 5.61
C LEU A 12 29.97 46.42 6.79
N THR A 13 30.04 45.93 7.99
CA THR A 13 30.78 46.52 9.13
C THR A 13 30.90 45.44 10.18
N LEU A 14 31.94 45.15 10.73
CA LEU A 14 33.24 45.51 11.18
C LEU A 14 33.57 44.66 12.43
N PHE A 15 34.75 44.15 12.44
CA PHE A 15 35.43 43.38 13.53
C PHE A 15 35.38 44.07 14.89
N ALA A 16 35.21 43.27 15.93
CA ALA A 16 35.80 43.55 17.23
C ALA A 16 36.23 42.21 17.85
N GLU A 17 37.53 41.98 17.91
CA GLU A 17 38.17 40.97 18.73
C GLU A 17 37.99 41.34 20.21
N LEU A 18 37.62 40.34 21.04
CA LEU A 18 37.91 40.39 22.47
C LEU A 18 38.35 39.02 22.96
N LEU A 19 39.54 39.00 23.46
CA LEU A 19 40.30 37.88 24.01
C LEU A 19 39.71 37.39 25.35
N ALA A 20 39.71 36.11 25.52
CA ALA A 20 40.02 35.28 26.69
C ALA A 20 39.19 35.46 27.97
N THR A 21 38.50 34.41 28.34
CA THR A 21 38.71 33.70 29.62
C THR A 21 38.13 32.29 29.50
N GLY A 22 38.92 31.32 29.98
CA GLY A 22 38.51 29.92 29.99
C GLY A 22 37.26 29.67 30.84
N GLY A 23 36.24 29.15 30.22
CA GLY A 23 35.05 28.63 30.87
C GLY A 23 34.95 27.14 30.50
N LEU A 24 34.94 26.29 31.51
CA LEU A 24 34.73 24.87 31.44
C LEU A 24 33.51 24.58 30.56
N ALA A 25 33.70 23.80 29.53
CA ALA A 25 32.61 23.29 28.71
C ALA A 25 31.74 22.38 29.59
N ASP A 26 30.62 22.91 30.04
CA ASP A 26 29.53 22.08 30.52
C ASP A 26 29.06 21.20 29.33
N ALA A 27 29.45 19.93 29.40
CA ALA A 27 28.86 18.91 28.53
C ALA A 27 27.38 18.85 28.89
N GLN A 28 26.56 19.59 28.13
CA GLN A 28 25.12 19.41 28.17
C GLN A 28 24.85 17.99 27.68
N THR A 29 24.65 17.10 28.65
CA THR A 29 24.05 15.80 28.41
C THR A 29 22.67 16.07 27.83
N GLN A 30 22.55 16.04 26.51
CA GLN A 30 21.24 15.94 25.85
C GLN A 30 20.67 14.60 26.29
N THR A 31 19.87 14.61 27.34
CA THR A 31 18.97 13.53 27.67
C THR A 31 18.04 13.41 26.46
N GLY A 32 18.32 12.41 25.63
CA GLY A 32 17.45 12.09 24.49
C GLY A 32 16.04 11.91 24.99
N GLN A 33 15.19 12.88 24.71
CA GLN A 33 13.77 12.80 24.98
C GLN A 33 13.26 11.65 24.12
N ALA A 34 13.02 10.50 24.74
CA ALA A 34 12.40 9.36 24.06
C ALA A 34 11.10 9.87 23.44
N ALA A 35 11.01 9.79 22.11
CA ALA A 35 9.80 10.17 21.42
C ALA A 35 8.64 9.38 22.03
N GLN A 36 7.70 10.10 22.64
CA GLN A 36 6.50 9.46 23.20
C GLN A 36 5.76 8.80 22.04
N ALA A 37 5.70 7.46 22.08
CA ALA A 37 4.89 6.71 21.12
C ALA A 37 3.45 7.20 21.22
N GLY A 38 2.90 7.66 20.09
CA GLY A 38 1.49 8.03 20.01
C GLY A 38 0.59 6.82 20.35
N PRO A 39 -0.72 7.03 20.52
CA PRO A 39 -1.65 5.94 20.77
C PRO A 39 -1.53 4.88 19.67
N PRO A 40 -1.73 3.58 19.99
CA PRO A 40 -1.65 2.51 19.02
C PRO A 40 -2.61 2.77 17.85
N VAL A 41 -2.10 2.72 16.62
CA VAL A 41 -2.94 2.82 15.41
C VAL A 41 -3.56 1.44 15.17
N PRO A 42 -4.89 1.32 15.09
CA PRO A 42 -5.53 0.03 14.83
C PRO A 42 -5.15 -0.49 13.43
N PRO A 43 -5.02 -1.82 13.26
CA PRO A 43 -4.70 -2.39 11.97
C PRO A 43 -5.86 -2.16 10.97
N VAL A 44 -5.53 -1.82 9.73
CA VAL A 44 -6.50 -1.72 8.63
C VAL A 44 -7.08 -3.09 8.27
N PHE A 45 -6.27 -4.13 8.42
CA PHE A 45 -6.61 -5.51 8.11
C PHE A 45 -5.83 -6.47 9.02
N LYS A 46 -6.50 -7.53 9.47
CA LYS A 46 -5.87 -8.63 10.20
C LYS A 46 -6.50 -9.94 9.75
N HIS A 47 -5.67 -10.89 9.38
CA HIS A 47 -6.08 -12.23 8.94
C HIS A 47 -5.01 -13.24 9.31
N ASP A 48 -5.43 -14.44 9.70
CA ASP A 48 -4.48 -15.52 9.96
C ASP A 48 -3.93 -16.04 8.62
N LEU A 49 -2.60 -16.21 8.56
CA LEU A 49 -1.98 -16.78 7.37
C LEU A 49 -2.21 -18.30 7.34
N PRO A 50 -2.20 -18.89 6.14
CA PRO A 50 -2.31 -20.34 6.02
C PRO A 50 -1.09 -21.01 6.67
N ASN A 51 -1.28 -22.22 7.22
CA ASN A 51 -0.19 -23.00 7.78
C ASN A 51 0.66 -23.60 6.64
N LEU A 52 1.61 -22.84 6.17
CA LEU A 52 2.48 -23.15 5.03
C LEU A 52 3.96 -22.96 5.39
N THR A 53 4.81 -23.82 4.84
CA THR A 53 6.25 -23.58 4.78
C THR A 53 6.54 -22.66 3.60
N MET A 54 7.20 -21.52 3.86
CA MET A 54 7.42 -20.46 2.85
C MET A 54 8.74 -20.61 2.08
N ASP A 55 9.38 -21.80 2.11
CA ASP A 55 10.59 -22.06 1.34
C ASP A 55 10.32 -21.92 -0.17
N ASP A 56 11.18 -21.19 -0.87
CA ASP A 56 11.05 -20.88 -2.30
C ASP A 56 9.76 -20.17 -2.69
N TRP A 57 9.19 -19.41 -1.79
CA TRP A 57 8.08 -18.52 -2.11
C TRP A 57 8.59 -17.14 -2.53
N GLU A 58 7.74 -16.46 -3.26
CA GLU A 58 7.91 -15.06 -3.63
C GLU A 58 6.57 -14.33 -3.53
N VAL A 59 6.62 -13.00 -3.45
CA VAL A 59 5.45 -12.16 -3.59
C VAL A 59 5.54 -11.39 -4.90
N THR A 60 4.50 -11.50 -5.71
CA THR A 60 4.31 -10.66 -6.89
C THR A 60 3.27 -9.60 -6.58
N VAL A 61 3.61 -8.34 -6.79
CA VAL A 61 2.73 -7.20 -6.54
C VAL A 61 2.36 -6.55 -7.87
N SER A 62 1.05 -6.39 -8.12
CA SER A 62 0.54 -5.85 -9.37
C SER A 62 -0.64 -4.93 -9.14
N TYR A 63 -0.76 -3.89 -9.96
CA TYR A 63 -2.01 -3.14 -10.08
C TYR A 63 -3.01 -3.90 -10.94
N VAL A 64 -4.26 -3.92 -10.50
CA VAL A 64 -5.38 -4.43 -11.29
C VAL A 64 -6.37 -3.29 -11.50
N ASP A 65 -6.50 -2.89 -12.75
CA ASP A 65 -7.41 -1.83 -13.16
C ASP A 65 -8.75 -2.39 -13.61
N TYR A 66 -9.81 -1.83 -13.07
CA TYR A 66 -11.18 -2.13 -13.42
C TYR A 66 -11.81 -0.91 -14.10
N ALA A 67 -11.95 -0.95 -15.40
CA ALA A 67 -12.78 0.02 -16.12
C ALA A 67 -14.22 -0.01 -15.58
N PRO A 68 -15.00 1.07 -15.76
CA PRO A 68 -16.41 1.09 -15.41
C PRO A 68 -17.15 -0.13 -15.97
N GLY A 69 -17.91 -0.82 -15.12
CA GLY A 69 -18.67 -2.00 -15.48
C GLY A 69 -17.88 -3.28 -15.78
N ARG A 70 -16.54 -3.25 -15.67
CA ARG A 70 -15.71 -4.43 -15.93
C ARG A 70 -16.07 -5.59 -15.01
N VAL A 71 -16.22 -6.77 -15.60
CA VAL A 71 -16.36 -8.06 -14.92
C VAL A 71 -15.17 -8.94 -15.32
N GLY A 72 -14.41 -9.43 -14.36
CA GLY A 72 -13.32 -10.38 -14.55
C GLY A 72 -13.85 -11.81 -14.65
N ALA A 73 -13.13 -12.66 -15.39
CA ALA A 73 -13.44 -14.09 -15.44
C ALA A 73 -13.07 -14.78 -14.12
N PRO A 74 -13.80 -15.83 -13.71
CA PRO A 74 -13.44 -16.65 -12.58
C PRO A 74 -12.04 -17.25 -12.77
N HIS A 75 -11.23 -17.23 -11.71
CA HIS A 75 -9.84 -17.67 -11.77
C HIS A 75 -9.33 -18.15 -10.40
N ARG A 76 -8.13 -18.72 -10.38
CA ARG A 76 -7.43 -19.17 -9.18
C ARG A 76 -6.00 -18.66 -9.18
N HIS A 77 -5.48 -18.54 -7.97
CA HIS A 77 -4.06 -18.28 -7.71
C HIS A 77 -3.37 -19.51 -7.12
N PRO A 78 -2.05 -19.74 -7.40
CA PRO A 78 -1.34 -20.93 -6.95
C PRO A 78 -1.04 -20.94 -5.45
N GLY A 79 -1.21 -19.80 -4.79
CA GLY A 79 -1.00 -19.60 -3.36
C GLY A 79 -2.11 -18.76 -2.77
N PHE A 80 -1.78 -17.79 -1.94
CA PHE A 80 -2.77 -16.88 -1.36
C PHE A 80 -2.56 -15.45 -1.85
N VAL A 81 -3.61 -14.64 -1.75
CA VAL A 81 -3.59 -13.23 -2.19
C VAL A 81 -4.06 -12.32 -1.06
N LEU A 82 -3.38 -11.19 -0.93
CA LEU A 82 -3.87 -10.03 -0.23
C LEU A 82 -4.18 -8.95 -1.28
N ALA A 83 -5.39 -8.45 -1.29
CA ALA A 83 -5.80 -7.39 -2.21
C ALA A 83 -6.20 -6.15 -1.43
N TYR A 84 -5.63 -5.00 -1.80
CA TYR A 84 -5.91 -3.69 -1.20
C TYR A 84 -6.55 -2.78 -2.23
N VAL A 85 -7.75 -2.27 -1.95
CA VAL A 85 -8.43 -1.34 -2.87
C VAL A 85 -7.83 0.05 -2.73
N LEU A 86 -7.25 0.54 -3.81
CA LEU A 86 -6.61 1.86 -3.89
C LEU A 86 -7.61 2.95 -4.27
N GLU A 87 -8.53 2.63 -5.18
CA GLU A 87 -9.47 3.58 -5.75
C GLU A 87 -10.80 2.90 -6.09
N GLY A 88 -11.89 3.62 -5.94
CA GLY A 88 -13.22 3.14 -6.27
C GLY A 88 -13.71 2.03 -5.34
N ALA A 89 -14.44 1.06 -5.91
CA ALA A 89 -14.95 -0.09 -5.19
C ALA A 89 -14.97 -1.34 -6.10
N VAL A 90 -14.61 -2.47 -5.54
CA VAL A 90 -14.66 -3.77 -6.22
C VAL A 90 -15.61 -4.72 -5.48
N ILE A 91 -16.29 -5.56 -6.22
CA ILE A 91 -17.10 -6.66 -5.68
C ILE A 91 -16.32 -7.94 -5.91
N ALA A 92 -16.08 -8.67 -4.84
CA ALA A 92 -15.37 -9.93 -4.86
C ALA A 92 -16.21 -11.05 -4.20
N LYS A 93 -16.13 -12.25 -4.75
CA LYS A 93 -16.61 -13.49 -4.12
C LYS A 93 -15.51 -14.54 -4.23
N ILE A 94 -15.09 -15.04 -3.09
CA ILE A 94 -14.06 -16.06 -2.96
C ILE A 94 -14.73 -17.35 -2.48
N SER A 95 -14.50 -18.44 -3.17
CA SER A 95 -15.08 -19.73 -2.77
C SER A 95 -14.73 -20.07 -1.33
N GLY A 96 -15.72 -20.54 -0.55
CA GLY A 96 -15.55 -20.82 0.87
C GLY A 96 -15.61 -19.63 1.82
N GLN A 97 -15.79 -18.40 1.32
CA GLN A 97 -15.88 -17.19 2.16
C GLN A 97 -17.30 -16.56 2.22
N GLY A 98 -18.29 -17.28 1.74
CA GLY A 98 -19.70 -16.83 1.75
C GLY A 98 -20.06 -16.03 0.51
N GLU A 99 -20.93 -15.03 0.67
CA GLU A 99 -21.51 -14.27 -0.44
C GLU A 99 -20.59 -13.18 -0.98
N GLU A 100 -21.02 -12.56 -2.09
CA GLU A 100 -20.34 -11.38 -2.67
C GLU A 100 -20.20 -10.27 -1.63
N LYS A 101 -19.03 -9.63 -1.60
CA LYS A 101 -18.77 -8.48 -0.74
C LYS A 101 -18.20 -7.34 -1.57
N THR A 102 -18.62 -6.12 -1.23
CA THR A 102 -18.06 -4.90 -1.79
C THR A 102 -16.94 -4.39 -0.90
N TYR A 103 -15.79 -4.12 -1.52
CA TYR A 103 -14.63 -3.52 -0.86
C TYR A 103 -14.36 -2.15 -1.49
N THR A 104 -14.31 -1.11 -0.66
CA THR A 104 -14.03 0.26 -1.08
C THR A 104 -12.56 0.63 -0.85
N ALA A 105 -12.14 1.77 -1.39
CA ALA A 105 -10.78 2.30 -1.18
C ALA A 105 -10.40 2.29 0.32
N GLY A 106 -9.21 1.80 0.62
CA GLY A 106 -8.71 1.59 1.99
C GLY A 106 -9.04 0.24 2.60
N GLN A 107 -9.89 -0.57 1.98
CA GLN A 107 -10.24 -1.91 2.46
C GLN A 107 -9.41 -3.00 1.78
N MET A 108 -9.31 -4.13 2.45
CA MET A 108 -8.58 -5.31 1.98
C MET A 108 -9.45 -6.56 2.00
N PHE A 109 -9.08 -7.51 1.16
CA PHE A 109 -9.59 -8.88 1.24
C PHE A 109 -8.46 -9.89 1.04
N TYR A 110 -8.76 -11.12 1.40
CA TYR A 110 -7.85 -12.26 1.35
C TYR A 110 -8.45 -13.36 0.48
N GLU A 111 -7.59 -14.03 -0.29
CA GLU A 111 -7.94 -15.23 -1.04
C GLU A 111 -7.07 -16.38 -0.53
N GLN A 112 -7.68 -17.41 0.05
CA GLN A 112 -6.96 -18.55 0.56
C GLN A 112 -6.39 -19.42 -0.57
N PRO A 113 -5.33 -20.22 -0.29
CA PRO A 113 -4.75 -21.11 -1.28
C PRO A 113 -5.79 -22.06 -1.91
N GLY A 114 -5.78 -22.15 -3.24
CA GLY A 114 -6.66 -23.01 -4.00
C GLY A 114 -8.12 -22.54 -4.14
N ALA A 115 -8.48 -21.43 -3.52
CA ALA A 115 -9.79 -20.84 -3.71
C ALA A 115 -10.02 -20.38 -5.16
N THR A 116 -11.27 -20.34 -5.56
CA THR A 116 -11.70 -19.69 -6.78
C THR A 116 -12.16 -18.28 -6.44
N HIS A 117 -11.57 -17.28 -7.12
CA HIS A 117 -12.13 -15.94 -7.18
C HIS A 117 -13.29 -15.98 -8.17
N GLU A 118 -14.49 -16.26 -7.65
CA GLU A 118 -15.69 -16.54 -8.44
C GLU A 118 -16.25 -15.26 -9.07
N VAL A 119 -16.18 -14.15 -8.34
CA VAL A 119 -16.63 -12.83 -8.79
C VAL A 119 -15.54 -11.81 -8.54
N SER A 120 -15.17 -11.10 -9.60
CA SER A 120 -14.20 -10.02 -9.58
C SER A 120 -14.70 -8.93 -10.51
N LYS A 121 -15.34 -7.90 -9.97
CA LYS A 121 -15.96 -6.86 -10.82
C LYS A 121 -15.88 -5.47 -10.19
N ASN A 122 -15.89 -4.45 -11.05
CA ASN A 122 -16.09 -3.07 -10.62
C ASN A 122 -17.51 -2.90 -10.07
N ALA A 123 -17.66 -2.29 -8.90
CA ALA A 123 -18.96 -2.00 -8.33
C ALA A 123 -19.70 -0.86 -9.07
N SER A 124 -18.97 -0.03 -9.83
CA SER A 124 -19.50 1.13 -10.55
C SER A 124 -19.56 0.88 -12.05
N GLN A 125 -20.64 1.35 -12.67
CA GLN A 125 -20.82 1.37 -14.13
C GLN A 125 -20.22 2.64 -14.77
N THR A 126 -19.80 3.64 -13.96
CA THR A 126 -19.38 4.95 -14.47
C THR A 126 -18.02 5.40 -13.95
N GLN A 127 -17.53 4.84 -12.86
CA GLN A 127 -16.26 5.20 -12.25
C GLN A 127 -15.28 4.02 -12.30
N PRO A 128 -13.98 4.26 -12.53
CA PRO A 128 -12.96 3.20 -12.46
C PRO A 128 -12.74 2.74 -11.01
N ALA A 129 -12.13 1.56 -10.87
CA ALA A 129 -11.58 1.09 -9.62
C ALA A 129 -10.19 0.51 -9.86
N ARG A 130 -9.35 0.54 -8.84
CA ARG A 130 -8.00 -0.03 -8.85
C ARG A 130 -7.70 -0.74 -7.55
N LEU A 131 -7.08 -1.89 -7.62
CA LEU A 131 -6.53 -2.56 -6.45
C LEU A 131 -5.05 -2.89 -6.64
N LEU A 132 -4.37 -3.09 -5.51
CA LEU A 132 -3.05 -3.67 -5.43
C LEU A 132 -3.21 -5.13 -5.04
N ALA A 133 -2.87 -6.05 -5.94
CA ALA A 133 -2.84 -7.48 -5.67
C ALA A 133 -1.43 -7.90 -5.25
N MET A 134 -1.31 -8.55 -4.10
CA MET A 134 -0.09 -9.15 -3.57
C MET A 134 -0.27 -10.66 -3.58
N ILE A 135 0.28 -11.33 -4.58
CA ILE A 135 0.15 -12.78 -4.80
C ILE A 135 1.38 -13.47 -4.22
N PHE A 136 1.18 -14.28 -3.20
CA PHE A 136 2.20 -15.10 -2.57
C PHE A 136 2.13 -16.52 -3.14
N ALA A 137 3.21 -16.96 -3.78
CA ALA A 137 3.26 -18.25 -4.45
C ALA A 137 4.67 -18.83 -4.50
N LYS A 138 4.81 -20.10 -4.82
CA LYS A 138 6.10 -20.70 -5.14
C LYS A 138 6.70 -20.02 -6.37
N LYS A 139 8.01 -19.81 -6.36
CA LYS A 139 8.77 -19.21 -7.47
C LYS A 139 8.46 -19.94 -8.79
N GLY A 140 8.26 -19.16 -9.83
CA GLY A 140 7.97 -19.68 -11.17
C GLY A 140 6.56 -20.23 -11.39
N SER A 141 5.66 -20.09 -10.43
CA SER A 141 4.26 -20.49 -10.59
C SER A 141 3.52 -19.59 -11.58
N THR A 142 2.58 -20.15 -12.33
CA THR A 142 1.61 -19.38 -13.13
C THR A 142 0.66 -18.65 -12.16
N LEU A 143 0.76 -17.32 -12.10
CA LEU A 143 0.10 -16.52 -11.06
C LEU A 143 -1.44 -16.53 -11.14
N THR A 144 -2.01 -16.74 -12.31
CA THR A 144 -3.47 -16.74 -12.48
C THR A 144 -3.86 -17.83 -13.48
N THR A 145 -4.78 -18.70 -13.08
CA THR A 145 -5.31 -19.78 -13.93
C THR A 145 -6.82 -19.59 -14.08
N PRO A 146 -7.34 -19.41 -15.30
CA PRO A 146 -8.78 -19.34 -15.54
C PRO A 146 -9.48 -20.61 -15.05
N VAL A 147 -10.67 -20.43 -14.45
CA VAL A 147 -11.57 -21.54 -14.13
C VAL A 147 -12.69 -21.51 -15.14
N GLN A 148 -12.85 -22.60 -15.90
CA GLN A 148 -14.00 -22.74 -16.81
C GLN A 148 -15.26 -22.77 -15.95
N GLY A 149 -16.19 -21.84 -16.19
CA GLY A 149 -17.51 -21.90 -15.60
C GLY A 149 -18.13 -23.25 -15.97
N ARG A 150 -18.68 -23.96 -15.00
CA ARG A 150 -19.58 -25.07 -15.31
C ARG A 150 -20.71 -24.45 -16.12
N GLY A 151 -20.79 -24.81 -17.40
CA GLY A 151 -21.91 -24.42 -18.24
C GLY A 151 -23.22 -24.73 -17.47
N ALA A 152 -24.08 -23.74 -17.44
CA ALA A 152 -25.44 -23.89 -16.92
C ALA A 152 -26.25 -24.78 -17.86
#